data_5f73bc1121ced98e9e82b261d5f32433
#
_entry.id   5f73bc1121ced98e9e82b261d5f32433
#
_cell.length_a   1.000
_cell.length_b   1.000
_cell.length_c   1.000
_cell.angle_alpha   90.00
_cell.angle_beta   90.00
_cell.angle_gamma   90.00
#
_symmetry.space_group_name_H-M   'P 1'
#
loop_
_entity.id
_entity.type
_entity.pdbx_description
1 polymer ?
#
loop_
_entity_poly.entity_id
_entity_poly.type
_entity_poly.pdbx_seq_one_letter_code
_entity_poly.pdbx_strand_id
1 'polypeptide(L)'
;MQGRRVGSMWVGEIGLGTGLLSNEGRPDEAQAMATIHAALEAGVSLIDTADAYAISDEDFGHNEMLVRRALAAYGYAAADVVVATKGGHTREGRAWGIDGDPARLKKACRDSLRRLGVDAIDLYQLHWPDPLVPYAESVGALRDLLDEGLIKMAGISNANSSLIAIALDVLGGRLASVQNELSILARSGESEVAFCTGHGIAFLAYQPLGGVGAATDLGVNEPYLQQVADNHAVSPQRVALAWLLAKSPTVIPIPGASRPATIVDSAQAGTVCLSPEEIEQLDRRRPA
;
A
#
# COMPACT_ATOMS: atom_id res chain seq x y z
N MET A 1 14.65 -7.79 10.56
CA MET A 1 13.96 -6.59 10.04
C MET A 1 13.49 -5.75 11.20
N GLN A 2 13.68 -4.44 11.15
CA GLN A 2 13.07 -3.53 12.11
C GLN A 2 11.60 -3.42 11.73
N GLY A 3 10.68 -3.50 12.71
CA GLY A 3 9.25 -3.33 12.44
C GLY A 3 8.88 -1.87 12.25
N ARG A 4 7.83 -1.61 11.47
CA ARG A 4 7.19 -0.29 11.30
C ARG A 4 5.80 -0.31 11.90
N ARG A 5 5.34 0.83 12.41
CA ARG A 5 4.06 0.92 13.10
C ARG A 5 2.96 1.38 12.16
N VAL A 6 1.82 0.65 12.16
CA VAL A 6 0.57 1.07 11.54
C VAL A 6 -0.50 1.09 12.64
N GLY A 7 -0.89 2.27 13.08
CA GLY A 7 -1.82 2.43 14.20
C GLY A 7 -1.36 1.66 15.44
N SER A 8 -2.11 0.64 15.85
CA SER A 8 -1.80 -0.23 17.00
C SER A 8 -0.94 -1.44 16.66
N MET A 9 -0.67 -1.71 15.39
CA MET A 9 0.00 -2.92 14.93
C MET A 9 1.43 -2.65 14.46
N TRP A 10 2.29 -3.67 14.54
CA TRP A 10 3.64 -3.68 13.98
C TRP A 10 3.66 -4.55 12.73
N VAL A 11 4.31 -4.06 11.68
CA VAL A 11 4.49 -4.76 10.41
C VAL A 11 5.95 -4.72 9.97
N GLY A 12 6.32 -5.49 8.97
CA GLY A 12 7.63 -5.40 8.32
C GLY A 12 7.85 -4.02 7.66
N GLU A 13 9.10 -3.70 7.33
CA GLU A 13 9.45 -2.42 6.70
C GLU A 13 8.89 -2.29 5.27
N ILE A 14 8.65 -3.40 4.61
CA ILE A 14 8.08 -3.49 3.26
C ILE A 14 6.76 -4.24 3.34
N GLY A 15 5.71 -3.71 2.70
CA GLY A 15 4.47 -4.41 2.46
C GLY A 15 4.38 -4.97 1.03
N LEU A 16 3.33 -5.71 0.73
CA LEU A 16 3.03 -6.19 -0.61
C LEU A 16 1.77 -5.52 -1.14
N GLY A 17 1.88 -4.73 -2.22
CA GLY A 17 0.74 -4.27 -3.02
C GLY A 17 0.29 -5.38 -3.98
N THR A 18 -0.96 -5.82 -3.85
CA THR A 18 -1.46 -6.99 -4.61
C THR A 18 -2.21 -6.62 -5.90
N GLY A 19 -2.30 -5.34 -6.26
CA GLY A 19 -3.03 -4.90 -7.44
C GLY A 19 -2.62 -5.61 -8.74
N LEU A 20 -1.31 -5.86 -8.94
CA LEU A 20 -0.79 -6.57 -10.11
C LEU A 20 -1.25 -8.04 -10.21
N LEU A 21 -1.72 -8.62 -9.11
CA LEU A 21 -2.19 -10.00 -9.07
C LEU A 21 -3.66 -10.14 -9.51
N SER A 22 -4.35 -9.02 -9.79
CA SER A 22 -5.77 -9.06 -10.14
C SER A 22 -6.19 -8.10 -11.24
N ASN A 23 -5.39 -7.08 -11.53
CA ASN A 23 -5.66 -6.13 -12.62
C ASN A 23 -5.27 -6.72 -13.99
N GLU A 24 -5.45 -5.95 -15.05
CA GLU A 24 -5.10 -6.36 -16.41
C GLU A 24 -3.63 -6.82 -16.49
N GLY A 25 -3.40 -7.93 -17.19
CA GLY A 25 -2.07 -8.57 -17.26
C GLY A 25 -1.68 -9.39 -16.03
N ARG A 26 -2.64 -9.67 -15.13
CA ARG A 26 -2.42 -10.51 -13.94
C ARG A 26 -1.87 -11.89 -14.31
N PRO A 27 -1.01 -12.48 -13.47
CA PRO A 27 -0.56 -13.86 -13.61
C PRO A 27 -1.73 -14.84 -13.36
N ASP A 28 -1.49 -16.12 -13.61
CA ASP A 28 -2.41 -17.15 -13.15
C ASP A 28 -2.46 -17.23 -11.61
N GLU A 29 -3.49 -17.88 -11.09
CA GLU A 29 -3.72 -17.93 -9.64
C GLU A 29 -2.59 -18.66 -8.89
N ALA A 30 -1.99 -19.69 -9.47
CA ALA A 30 -0.90 -20.43 -8.85
C ALA A 30 0.33 -19.53 -8.65
N GLN A 31 0.72 -18.77 -9.67
CA GLN A 31 1.81 -17.80 -9.57
C GLN A 31 1.47 -16.64 -8.63
N ALA A 32 0.22 -16.17 -8.64
CA ALA A 32 -0.22 -15.12 -7.73
C ALA A 32 -0.11 -15.56 -6.26
N MET A 33 -0.60 -16.76 -5.93
CA MET A 33 -0.49 -17.35 -4.59
C MET A 33 0.97 -17.60 -4.20
N ALA A 34 1.79 -18.14 -5.10
CA ALA A 34 3.22 -18.33 -4.86
C ALA A 34 3.94 -17.01 -4.57
N THR A 35 3.52 -15.91 -5.22
CA THR A 35 4.07 -14.57 -4.97
C THR A 35 3.70 -14.05 -3.57
N ILE A 36 2.45 -14.25 -3.13
CA ILE A 36 2.03 -13.89 -1.76
C ILE A 36 2.79 -14.73 -0.73
N HIS A 37 2.90 -16.04 -0.94
CA HIS A 37 3.64 -16.94 -0.02
C HIS A 37 5.12 -16.54 0.07
N ALA A 38 5.78 -16.27 -1.06
CA ALA A 38 7.17 -15.81 -1.06
C ALA A 38 7.37 -14.46 -0.35
N ALA A 39 6.37 -13.57 -0.39
CA ALA A 39 6.38 -12.33 0.40
C ALA A 39 6.37 -12.63 1.90
N LEU A 40 5.48 -13.51 2.34
CA LEU A 40 5.37 -13.93 3.75
C LEU A 40 6.65 -14.61 4.24
N GLU A 41 7.22 -15.52 3.46
CA GLU A 41 8.50 -16.18 3.75
C GLU A 41 9.67 -15.19 3.83
N ALA A 42 9.62 -14.11 3.05
CA ALA A 42 10.61 -13.02 3.10
C ALA A 42 10.38 -12.04 4.26
N GLY A 43 9.35 -12.27 5.11
CA GLY A 43 9.06 -11.46 6.31
C GLY A 43 8.14 -10.27 6.06
N VAL A 44 7.47 -10.19 4.90
CA VAL A 44 6.39 -9.23 4.67
C VAL A 44 5.19 -9.63 5.53
N SER A 45 4.67 -8.69 6.33
CA SER A 45 3.51 -8.91 7.19
C SER A 45 2.41 -7.86 7.01
N LEU A 46 2.51 -7.02 5.96
CA LEU A 46 1.46 -6.12 5.49
C LEU A 46 1.11 -6.47 4.05
N ILE A 47 -0.13 -6.87 3.81
CA ILE A 47 -0.68 -7.09 2.47
C ILE A 47 -1.71 -6.00 2.18
N ASP A 48 -1.50 -5.25 1.09
CA ASP A 48 -2.40 -4.21 0.64
C ASP A 48 -3.20 -4.68 -0.57
N THR A 49 -4.52 -4.75 -0.41
CA THR A 49 -5.52 -5.12 -1.44
C THR A 49 -6.56 -4.01 -1.61
N ALA A 50 -7.56 -4.23 -2.44
CA ALA A 50 -8.76 -3.42 -2.58
C ALA A 50 -9.90 -4.23 -3.21
N ASP A 51 -11.14 -3.81 -2.93
CA ASP A 51 -12.35 -4.39 -3.52
C ASP A 51 -12.39 -4.22 -5.04
N ALA A 52 -11.87 -3.10 -5.57
CA ALA A 52 -11.89 -2.74 -6.98
C ALA A 52 -10.68 -3.29 -7.78
N TYR A 53 -9.73 -4.01 -7.16
CA TYR A 53 -8.64 -4.65 -7.89
C TYR A 53 -9.16 -5.88 -8.66
N ALA A 54 -9.51 -5.65 -9.91
CA ALA A 54 -10.19 -6.56 -10.81
C ALA A 54 -9.94 -6.12 -12.26
N ILE A 55 -10.15 -6.98 -13.24
CA ILE A 55 -10.08 -6.59 -14.66
C ILE A 55 -11.33 -5.77 -15.04
N SER A 56 -12.49 -6.18 -14.50
CA SER A 56 -13.78 -5.53 -14.78
C SER A 56 -14.69 -5.61 -13.55
N ASP A 57 -15.91 -5.06 -13.66
CA ASP A 57 -16.95 -5.19 -12.64
C ASP A 57 -17.43 -6.63 -12.44
N GLU A 58 -17.30 -7.50 -13.44
CA GLU A 58 -17.70 -8.91 -13.35
C GLU A 58 -16.86 -9.70 -12.34
N ASP A 59 -15.58 -9.31 -12.13
CA ASP A 59 -14.70 -9.94 -11.16
C ASP A 59 -14.34 -9.01 -9.97
N PHE A 60 -15.21 -8.04 -9.66
CA PHE A 60 -15.06 -7.14 -8.52
C PHE A 60 -14.88 -7.91 -7.20
N GLY A 61 -13.83 -7.58 -6.44
CA GLY A 61 -13.44 -8.30 -5.23
C GLY A 61 -12.54 -9.51 -5.47
N HIS A 62 -12.12 -9.77 -6.72
CA HIS A 62 -11.22 -10.89 -7.05
C HIS A 62 -9.95 -10.88 -6.18
N ASN A 63 -9.35 -9.69 -5.98
CA ASN A 63 -8.08 -9.59 -5.24
C ASN A 63 -8.25 -9.95 -3.75
N GLU A 64 -9.31 -9.50 -3.09
CA GLU A 64 -9.59 -9.86 -1.70
C GLU A 64 -9.81 -11.38 -1.54
N MET A 65 -10.52 -12.00 -2.49
CA MET A 65 -10.71 -13.46 -2.49
C MET A 65 -9.41 -14.22 -2.75
N LEU A 66 -8.53 -13.70 -3.61
CA LEU A 66 -7.20 -14.27 -3.85
C LEU A 66 -6.34 -14.20 -2.58
N VAL A 67 -6.27 -13.04 -1.93
CA VAL A 67 -5.55 -12.85 -0.66
C VAL A 67 -6.06 -13.82 0.40
N ARG A 68 -7.39 -13.92 0.57
CA ARG A 68 -7.99 -14.90 1.50
C ARG A 68 -7.53 -16.32 1.21
N ARG A 69 -7.58 -16.77 -0.05
CA ARG A 69 -7.17 -18.14 -0.42
C ARG A 69 -5.68 -18.36 -0.15
N ALA A 70 -4.83 -17.38 -0.48
CA ALA A 70 -3.40 -17.48 -0.24
C ALA A 70 -3.08 -17.58 1.26
N LEU A 71 -3.69 -16.73 2.10
CA LEU A 71 -3.47 -16.77 3.55
C LEU A 71 -4.02 -18.06 4.18
N ALA A 72 -5.18 -18.54 3.74
CA ALA A 72 -5.75 -19.81 4.22
C ALA A 72 -4.85 -21.00 3.85
N ALA A 73 -4.27 -21.01 2.66
CA ALA A 73 -3.34 -22.06 2.23
C ALA A 73 -1.99 -21.98 2.95
N TYR A 74 -1.54 -20.79 3.36
CA TYR A 74 -0.32 -20.60 4.14
C TYR A 74 -0.49 -21.06 5.60
N GLY A 75 -1.72 -21.04 6.12
CA GLY A 75 -2.07 -21.60 7.42
C GLY A 75 -1.77 -20.69 8.62
N TYR A 76 -1.51 -21.27 9.78
CA TYR A 76 -1.36 -20.55 11.05
C TYR A 76 -0.24 -19.51 11.07
N ALA A 77 0.79 -19.66 10.25
CA ALA A 77 1.88 -18.69 10.13
C ALA A 77 1.42 -17.34 9.52
N ALA A 78 0.20 -17.28 8.96
CA ALA A 78 -0.41 -16.04 8.47
C ALA A 78 -1.21 -15.27 9.54
N ALA A 79 -1.28 -15.75 10.78
CA ALA A 79 -2.14 -15.16 11.83
C ALA A 79 -1.75 -13.71 12.20
N ASP A 80 -0.48 -13.35 12.04
CA ASP A 80 0.05 -12.02 12.36
C ASP A 80 0.12 -11.09 11.13
N VAL A 81 -0.40 -11.53 9.98
CA VAL A 81 -0.41 -10.72 8.76
C VAL A 81 -1.51 -9.68 8.82
N VAL A 82 -1.15 -8.42 8.69
CA VAL A 82 -2.08 -7.30 8.59
C VAL A 82 -2.59 -7.18 7.16
N VAL A 83 -3.90 -7.27 6.98
CA VAL A 83 -4.54 -7.08 5.67
C VAL A 83 -5.19 -5.70 5.60
N ALA A 84 -4.66 -4.87 4.71
CA ALA A 84 -5.26 -3.59 4.36
C ALA A 84 -6.11 -3.75 3.11
N THR A 85 -7.38 -3.31 3.16
CA THR A 85 -8.23 -3.19 1.96
C THR A 85 -8.86 -1.82 1.87
N LYS A 86 -9.51 -1.55 0.75
CA LYS A 86 -10.01 -0.21 0.41
C LYS A 86 -11.40 -0.31 -0.19
N GLY A 87 -12.21 0.75 0.01
CA GLY A 87 -13.46 0.99 -0.69
C GLY A 87 -13.54 2.43 -1.19
N GLY A 88 -14.49 2.70 -2.08
CA GLY A 88 -14.70 4.01 -2.67
C GLY A 88 -14.33 4.09 -4.15
N HIS A 89 -13.61 3.12 -4.71
CA HIS A 89 -13.55 2.92 -6.15
C HIS A 89 -14.71 2.05 -6.63
N THR A 90 -15.13 2.29 -7.85
CA THR A 90 -16.11 1.48 -8.59
C THR A 90 -15.52 1.02 -9.92
N ARG A 91 -16.18 0.05 -10.52
CA ARG A 91 -15.86 -0.43 -11.87
C ARG A 91 -17.14 -0.42 -12.70
N GLU A 92 -17.05 0.03 -13.95
CA GLU A 92 -18.08 -0.08 -14.97
C GLU A 92 -17.41 -0.66 -16.21
N GLY A 93 -17.65 -1.95 -16.48
CA GLY A 93 -16.77 -2.72 -17.34
C GLY A 93 -15.33 -2.63 -16.84
N ARG A 94 -14.42 -2.17 -17.71
CA ARG A 94 -13.01 -1.95 -17.34
C ARG A 94 -12.72 -0.56 -16.78
N ALA A 95 -13.68 0.38 -16.87
CA ALA A 95 -13.46 1.74 -16.41
C ALA A 95 -13.43 1.83 -14.87
N TRP A 96 -12.58 2.72 -14.37
CA TRP A 96 -12.52 3.07 -12.97
C TRP A 96 -13.44 4.25 -12.69
N GLY A 97 -14.21 4.15 -11.61
CA GLY A 97 -15.02 5.23 -11.08
C GLY A 97 -14.74 5.45 -9.59
N ILE A 98 -15.36 6.48 -9.04
CA ILE A 98 -15.27 6.83 -7.61
C ILE A 98 -16.69 6.99 -7.09
N ASP A 99 -16.94 6.47 -5.87
CA ASP A 99 -18.19 6.66 -5.15
C ASP A 99 -17.88 6.68 -3.64
N GLY A 100 -17.75 7.90 -3.12
CA GLY A 100 -17.45 8.19 -1.72
C GLY A 100 -18.68 8.29 -0.82
N ASP A 101 -19.88 7.93 -1.31
CA ASP A 101 -21.10 7.96 -0.52
C ASP A 101 -20.96 7.12 0.76
N PRO A 102 -21.32 7.65 1.95
CA PRO A 102 -21.17 6.95 3.22
C PRO A 102 -21.88 5.59 3.28
N ALA A 103 -23.09 5.48 2.73
CA ALA A 103 -23.84 4.23 2.75
C ALA A 103 -23.19 3.19 1.82
N ARG A 104 -22.65 3.65 0.68
CA ARG A 104 -21.89 2.83 -0.25
C ARG A 104 -20.59 2.31 0.37
N LEU A 105 -19.82 3.18 1.03
CA LEU A 105 -18.58 2.81 1.71
C LEU A 105 -18.84 1.75 2.82
N LYS A 106 -19.89 1.94 3.63
CA LYS A 106 -20.28 0.97 4.65
C LYS A 106 -20.71 -0.37 4.04
N LYS A 107 -21.43 -0.34 2.93
CA LYS A 107 -21.80 -1.56 2.19
C LYS A 107 -20.56 -2.25 1.64
N ALA A 108 -19.65 -1.53 0.99
CA ALA A 108 -18.40 -2.05 0.43
C ALA A 108 -17.55 -2.73 1.52
N CYS A 109 -17.42 -2.11 2.71
CA CYS A 109 -16.73 -2.71 3.85
C CYS A 109 -17.35 -4.05 4.28
N ARG A 110 -18.69 -4.14 4.40
CA ARG A 110 -19.36 -5.40 4.75
C ARG A 110 -19.19 -6.46 3.66
N ASP A 111 -19.13 -6.05 2.39
CA ASP A 111 -18.84 -6.97 1.28
C ASP A 111 -17.39 -7.46 1.35
N SER A 112 -16.42 -6.59 1.68
CA SER A 112 -15.01 -6.93 1.88
C SER A 112 -14.80 -7.91 3.06
N LEU A 113 -15.50 -7.71 4.19
CA LEU A 113 -15.50 -8.65 5.32
C LEU A 113 -15.88 -10.07 4.89
N ARG A 114 -16.95 -10.21 4.06
CA ARG A 114 -17.38 -11.51 3.55
C ARG A 114 -16.36 -12.13 2.60
N ARG A 115 -15.76 -11.33 1.69
CA ARG A 115 -14.76 -11.82 0.74
C ARG A 115 -13.46 -12.23 1.43
N LEU A 116 -12.99 -11.45 2.39
CA LEU A 116 -11.82 -11.77 3.21
C LEU A 116 -12.09 -12.89 4.23
N GLY A 117 -13.36 -13.10 4.61
CA GLY A 117 -13.76 -14.13 5.57
C GLY A 117 -13.33 -13.81 7.00
N VAL A 118 -13.40 -12.53 7.39
CA VAL A 118 -13.03 -12.03 8.72
C VAL A 118 -14.20 -11.27 9.36
N ASP A 119 -14.23 -11.21 10.69
CA ASP A 119 -15.24 -10.47 11.45
C ASP A 119 -14.93 -8.97 11.53
N ALA A 120 -13.64 -8.60 11.47
CA ALA A 120 -13.16 -7.23 11.42
C ALA A 120 -11.92 -7.10 10.51
N ILE A 121 -11.92 -6.09 9.62
CA ILE A 121 -10.78 -5.78 8.74
C ILE A 121 -9.69 -5.09 9.56
N ASP A 122 -8.43 -5.48 9.39
CA ASP A 122 -7.31 -4.88 10.12
C ASP A 122 -7.13 -3.40 9.79
N LEU A 123 -7.08 -3.04 8.50
CA LEU A 123 -6.98 -1.66 8.02
C LEU A 123 -7.92 -1.46 6.83
N TYR A 124 -8.93 -0.60 7.00
CA TYR A 124 -9.85 -0.21 5.92
C TYR A 124 -9.60 1.23 5.51
N GLN A 125 -9.44 1.48 4.20
CA GLN A 125 -9.03 2.78 3.68
C GLN A 125 -10.05 3.36 2.69
N LEU A 126 -10.32 4.67 2.78
CA LEU A 126 -10.94 5.41 1.68
C LEU A 126 -9.94 5.46 0.52
N HIS A 127 -10.29 4.81 -0.60
CA HIS A 127 -9.37 4.59 -1.72
C HIS A 127 -9.03 5.88 -2.47
N TRP A 128 -10.03 6.74 -2.66
CA TRP A 128 -9.88 8.05 -3.34
C TRP A 128 -10.92 9.04 -2.82
N PRO A 129 -10.58 10.31 -2.62
CA PRO A 129 -11.56 11.36 -2.33
C PRO A 129 -12.55 11.53 -3.48
N ASP A 130 -13.85 11.49 -3.19
CA ASP A 130 -14.89 11.76 -4.17
C ASP A 130 -15.15 13.27 -4.25
N PRO A 131 -14.98 13.92 -5.43
CA PRO A 131 -15.23 15.34 -5.57
C PRO A 131 -16.71 15.72 -5.44
N LEU A 132 -17.64 14.74 -5.52
CA LEU A 132 -19.07 14.98 -5.44
C LEU A 132 -19.65 14.78 -4.03
N VAL A 133 -18.86 14.25 -3.10
CA VAL A 133 -19.26 13.99 -1.70
C VAL A 133 -18.38 14.83 -0.77
N PRO A 134 -18.95 15.54 0.23
CA PRO A 134 -18.14 16.22 1.23
C PRO A 134 -17.18 15.23 1.90
N TYR A 135 -15.89 15.50 1.82
CA TYR A 135 -14.84 14.57 2.26
C TYR A 135 -15.02 14.11 3.72
N ALA A 136 -15.46 15.02 4.60
CA ALA A 136 -15.74 14.70 5.99
C ALA A 136 -16.87 13.66 6.16
N GLU A 137 -17.81 13.56 5.22
CA GLU A 137 -18.89 12.57 5.24
C GLU A 137 -18.36 11.18 4.87
N SER A 138 -17.52 11.09 3.81
CA SER A 138 -16.86 9.84 3.42
C SER A 138 -15.98 9.30 4.56
N VAL A 139 -15.17 10.19 5.19
CA VAL A 139 -14.35 9.81 6.35
C VAL A 139 -15.21 9.48 7.56
N GLY A 140 -16.36 10.15 7.74
CA GLY A 140 -17.34 9.84 8.76
C GLY A 140 -17.85 8.40 8.70
N ALA A 141 -17.99 7.83 7.49
CA ALA A 141 -18.32 6.42 7.32
C ALA A 141 -17.24 5.49 7.91
N LEU A 142 -15.95 5.84 7.79
CA LEU A 142 -14.86 5.06 8.39
C LEU A 142 -14.90 5.14 9.92
N ARG A 143 -15.22 6.33 10.49
CA ARG A 143 -15.43 6.49 11.94
C ARG A 143 -16.53 5.57 12.44
N ASP A 144 -17.68 5.56 11.76
CA ASP A 144 -18.81 4.72 12.14
C ASP A 144 -18.44 3.22 12.07
N LEU A 145 -17.68 2.80 11.04
CA LEU A 145 -17.20 1.42 10.92
C LEU A 145 -16.20 1.03 12.03
N LEU A 146 -15.35 1.98 12.48
CA LEU A 146 -14.51 1.80 13.67
C LEU A 146 -15.35 1.62 14.94
N ASP A 147 -16.38 2.47 15.11
CA ASP A 147 -17.25 2.47 16.28
C ASP A 147 -18.15 1.21 16.30
N GLU A 148 -18.54 0.68 15.13
CA GLU A 148 -19.23 -0.61 14.97
C GLU A 148 -18.30 -1.82 15.19
N GLY A 149 -16.98 -1.63 15.26
CA GLY A 149 -15.98 -2.70 15.39
C GLY A 149 -15.78 -3.55 14.12
N LEU A 150 -16.25 -3.09 12.96
CA LEU A 150 -16.11 -3.78 11.68
C LEU A 150 -14.73 -3.59 11.05
N ILE A 151 -14.02 -2.56 11.47
CA ILE A 151 -12.62 -2.31 11.10
C ILE A 151 -11.81 -2.03 12.38
N LYS A 152 -10.58 -2.51 12.46
CA LYS A 152 -9.68 -2.26 13.60
C LYS A 152 -8.96 -0.93 13.48
N MET A 153 -8.63 -0.52 12.26
CA MET A 153 -7.92 0.72 11.94
C MET A 153 -8.52 1.35 10.68
N ALA A 154 -8.55 2.70 10.64
CA ALA A 154 -8.97 3.48 9.50
C ALA A 154 -7.78 4.15 8.82
N GLY A 155 -7.80 4.21 7.49
CA GLY A 155 -6.83 4.91 6.67
C GLY A 155 -7.49 5.68 5.53
N ILE A 156 -6.71 6.48 4.86
CA ILE A 156 -7.12 7.24 3.67
C ILE A 156 -6.05 7.12 2.60
N SER A 157 -6.43 7.33 1.35
CA SER A 157 -5.51 7.30 0.21
C SER A 157 -5.74 8.49 -0.71
N ASN A 158 -4.68 8.93 -1.40
CA ASN A 158 -4.72 10.03 -2.36
C ASN A 158 -5.18 11.37 -1.73
N ALA A 159 -4.72 11.64 -0.52
CA ALA A 159 -5.09 12.80 0.27
C ALA A 159 -3.90 13.75 0.44
N ASN A 160 -4.09 15.04 0.16
CA ASN A 160 -3.13 16.08 0.51
C ASN A 160 -3.18 16.42 2.01
N SER A 161 -2.24 17.23 2.47
CA SER A 161 -2.12 17.58 3.89
C SER A 161 -3.40 18.20 4.48
N SER A 162 -4.19 18.95 3.70
CA SER A 162 -5.47 19.51 4.16
C SER A 162 -6.52 18.44 4.39
N LEU A 163 -6.63 17.47 3.47
CA LEU A 163 -7.54 16.33 3.61
C LEU A 163 -7.11 15.39 4.75
N ILE A 164 -5.80 15.22 4.95
CA ILE A 164 -5.28 14.45 6.10
C ILE A 164 -5.69 15.10 7.42
N ALA A 165 -5.59 16.43 7.53
CA ALA A 165 -6.00 17.16 8.73
C ALA A 165 -7.51 17.00 9.00
N ILE A 166 -8.37 17.08 7.96
CA ILE A 166 -9.81 16.82 8.09
C ILE A 166 -10.07 15.39 8.56
N ALA A 167 -9.39 14.40 7.96
CA ALA A 167 -9.57 13.00 8.34
C ALA A 167 -9.13 12.75 9.79
N LEU A 168 -8.03 13.34 10.22
CA LEU A 168 -7.53 13.24 11.59
C LEU A 168 -8.56 13.78 12.59
N ASP A 169 -9.17 14.93 12.30
CA ASP A 169 -10.21 15.55 13.12
C ASP A 169 -11.48 14.68 13.17
N VAL A 170 -12.03 14.30 12.01
CA VAL A 170 -13.26 13.49 11.91
C VAL A 170 -13.12 12.13 12.60
N LEU A 171 -11.94 11.51 12.53
CA LEU A 171 -11.64 10.25 13.18
C LEU A 171 -11.27 10.40 14.67
N GLY A 172 -11.24 11.62 15.20
CA GLY A 172 -10.87 11.86 16.59
C GLY A 172 -9.45 11.39 16.91
N GLY A 173 -8.50 11.63 16.02
CA GLY A 173 -7.10 11.21 16.17
C GLY A 173 -6.82 9.73 15.82
N ARG A 174 -7.82 8.95 15.38
CA ARG A 174 -7.70 7.50 15.09
C ARG A 174 -7.30 7.20 13.64
N LEU A 175 -6.68 8.14 12.91
CA LEU A 175 -6.14 7.91 11.58
C LEU A 175 -4.87 7.08 11.68
N ALA A 176 -4.88 5.84 11.18
CA ALA A 176 -3.76 4.90 11.27
C ALA A 176 -2.79 5.00 10.09
N SER A 177 -3.30 5.29 8.88
CA SER A 177 -2.48 5.35 7.68
C SER A 177 -2.94 6.39 6.67
N VAL A 178 -1.98 6.92 5.93
CA VAL A 178 -2.16 7.65 4.67
C VAL A 178 -1.45 6.86 3.58
N GLN A 179 -2.12 6.60 2.46
CA GLN A 179 -1.53 5.88 1.33
C GLN A 179 -1.50 6.78 0.10
N ASN A 180 -0.31 7.29 -0.25
CA ASN A 180 -0.13 8.14 -1.42
C ASN A 180 1.00 7.64 -2.32
N GLU A 181 1.02 8.11 -3.57
CA GLU A 181 2.13 7.86 -4.47
C GLU A 181 3.41 8.50 -3.94
N LEU A 182 4.46 7.70 -3.85
CA LEU A 182 5.80 8.19 -3.55
C LEU A 182 6.85 7.23 -4.10
N SER A 183 7.73 7.76 -4.93
CA SER A 183 8.90 7.05 -5.48
C SER A 183 10.01 8.02 -5.76
N ILE A 184 11.17 7.52 -6.16
CA ILE A 184 12.26 8.38 -6.64
C ILE A 184 11.87 9.17 -7.90
N LEU A 185 10.88 8.68 -8.67
CA LEU A 185 10.35 9.28 -9.90
C LEU A 185 9.12 10.17 -9.66
N ALA A 186 8.41 10.03 -8.54
CA ALA A 186 7.20 10.79 -8.20
C ALA A 186 7.28 11.23 -6.73
N ARG A 187 7.58 12.50 -6.49
CA ARG A 187 7.96 13.01 -5.16
C ARG A 187 6.93 13.97 -4.55
N SER A 188 5.77 14.11 -5.16
CA SER A 188 4.71 15.01 -4.69
C SER A 188 4.20 14.69 -3.28
N GLY A 189 4.32 13.43 -2.84
CA GLY A 189 3.91 12.99 -1.51
C GLY A 189 4.89 13.31 -0.36
N GLU A 190 6.02 13.97 -0.60
CA GLU A 190 7.01 14.24 0.47
C GLU A 190 6.49 15.16 1.58
N SER A 191 5.61 16.12 1.24
CA SER A 191 4.97 16.98 2.23
C SER A 191 4.05 16.19 3.17
N GLU A 192 3.34 15.20 2.64
CA GLU A 192 2.45 14.32 3.40
C GLU A 192 3.25 13.34 4.27
N VAL A 193 4.44 12.90 3.82
CA VAL A 193 5.38 12.14 4.67
C VAL A 193 5.77 12.95 5.91
N ALA A 194 6.14 14.23 5.74
CA ALA A 194 6.49 15.10 6.86
C ALA A 194 5.32 15.28 7.83
N PHE A 195 4.10 15.48 7.30
CA PHE A 195 2.87 15.58 8.10
C PHE A 195 2.64 14.28 8.90
N CYS A 196 2.67 13.13 8.23
CA CYS A 196 2.45 11.82 8.85
C CYS A 196 3.50 11.53 9.93
N THR A 197 4.77 11.87 9.67
CA THR A 197 5.85 11.71 10.64
C THR A 197 5.59 12.51 11.91
N GLY A 198 5.16 13.76 11.78
CA GLY A 198 4.85 14.63 12.92
C GLY A 198 3.67 14.14 13.77
N HIS A 199 2.78 13.33 13.22
CA HIS A 199 1.59 12.81 13.90
C HIS A 199 1.68 11.31 14.23
N GLY A 200 2.79 10.63 13.90
CA GLY A 200 2.94 9.19 14.12
C GLY A 200 1.99 8.32 13.28
N ILE A 201 1.55 8.83 12.11
CA ILE A 201 0.68 8.14 11.16
C ILE A 201 1.54 7.38 10.16
N ALA A 202 1.21 6.13 9.84
CA ALA A 202 1.90 5.37 8.82
C ALA A 202 1.68 5.98 7.42
N PHE A 203 2.75 6.11 6.63
CA PHE A 203 2.68 6.52 5.24
C PHE A 203 2.96 5.32 4.34
N LEU A 204 1.91 4.80 3.70
CA LEU A 204 2.03 3.68 2.78
C LEU A 204 2.36 4.22 1.38
N ALA A 205 3.60 4.03 0.92
CA ALA A 205 4.03 4.51 -0.39
C ALA A 205 3.60 3.51 -1.48
N TYR A 206 2.55 3.84 -2.25
CA TYR A 206 2.18 3.05 -3.42
C TYR A 206 2.98 3.47 -4.66
N GLN A 207 3.07 2.59 -5.66
CA GLN A 207 3.95 2.74 -6.84
C GLN A 207 5.39 3.15 -6.46
N PRO A 208 6.01 2.54 -5.45
CA PRO A 208 7.28 3.00 -4.90
C PRO A 208 8.47 2.89 -5.88
N LEU A 209 8.25 2.23 -7.02
CA LEU A 209 9.20 2.07 -8.13
C LEU A 209 8.76 2.81 -9.41
N GLY A 210 7.77 3.72 -9.31
CA GLY A 210 7.28 4.52 -10.44
C GLY A 210 6.28 3.81 -11.36
N GLY A 211 5.70 2.69 -10.90
CA GLY A 211 4.74 1.88 -11.68
C GLY A 211 5.40 0.78 -12.51
N VAL A 212 4.58 -0.03 -13.20
CA VAL A 212 5.01 -1.29 -13.84
C VAL A 212 6.09 -1.08 -14.91
N GLY A 213 5.90 -0.11 -15.79
CA GLY A 213 6.86 0.15 -16.88
C GLY A 213 8.17 0.72 -16.36
N ALA A 214 8.11 1.71 -15.48
CA ALA A 214 9.29 2.37 -14.93
C ALA A 214 10.12 1.44 -14.03
N ALA A 215 9.48 0.55 -13.29
CA ALA A 215 10.17 -0.36 -12.37
C ALA A 215 11.18 -1.28 -13.09
N THR A 216 10.87 -1.73 -14.31
CA THR A 216 11.75 -2.64 -15.07
C THR A 216 13.04 -1.95 -15.50
N ASP A 217 12.94 -0.71 -15.96
CA ASP A 217 14.06 0.04 -16.56
C ASP A 217 14.67 1.06 -15.59
N LEU A 218 14.35 0.95 -14.30
CA LEU A 218 14.71 1.95 -13.29
C LEU A 218 16.22 2.25 -13.25
N GLY A 219 17.07 1.22 -13.28
CA GLY A 219 18.52 1.41 -13.30
C GLY A 219 19.05 1.98 -14.61
N VAL A 220 18.38 1.70 -15.74
CA VAL A 220 18.76 2.25 -17.06
C VAL A 220 18.40 3.73 -17.14
N ASN A 221 17.18 4.08 -16.67
CA ASN A 221 16.69 5.45 -16.71
C ASN A 221 17.31 6.35 -15.63
N GLU A 222 17.80 5.74 -14.53
CA GLU A 222 18.43 6.42 -13.42
C GLU A 222 19.87 5.89 -13.19
N PRO A 223 20.87 6.32 -13.97
CA PRO A 223 22.24 5.76 -13.92
C PRO A 223 22.92 5.89 -12.56
N TYR A 224 22.59 6.93 -11.79
CA TYR A 224 23.14 7.07 -10.43
C TYR A 224 22.56 6.02 -9.49
N LEU A 225 21.26 5.71 -9.62
CA LEU A 225 20.64 4.63 -8.85
C LEU A 225 21.30 3.28 -9.17
N GLN A 226 21.62 3.04 -10.46
CA GLN A 226 22.39 1.87 -10.88
C GLN A 226 23.78 1.85 -10.25
N GLN A 227 24.49 2.98 -10.23
CA GLN A 227 25.81 3.07 -9.61
C GLN A 227 25.78 2.73 -8.12
N VAL A 228 24.80 3.25 -7.36
CA VAL A 228 24.60 2.88 -5.95
C VAL A 228 24.29 1.41 -5.80
N ALA A 229 23.44 0.85 -6.67
CA ALA A 229 23.11 -0.56 -6.68
C ALA A 229 24.34 -1.45 -6.90
N ASP A 230 25.21 -1.08 -7.82
CA ASP A 230 26.47 -1.79 -8.09
C ASP A 230 27.41 -1.75 -6.88
N ASN A 231 27.54 -0.58 -6.21
CA ASN A 231 28.35 -0.43 -5.00
C ASN A 231 27.89 -1.34 -3.85
N HIS A 232 26.58 -1.53 -3.73
CA HIS A 232 25.97 -2.38 -2.70
C HIS A 232 25.76 -3.84 -3.17
N ALA A 233 26.05 -4.18 -4.42
CA ALA A 233 25.80 -5.47 -5.05
C ALA A 233 24.33 -5.93 -4.92
N VAL A 234 23.38 -5.00 -5.16
CA VAL A 234 21.93 -5.22 -5.10
C VAL A 234 21.24 -4.69 -6.36
N SER A 235 19.93 -4.89 -6.47
CA SER A 235 19.13 -4.32 -7.57
C SER A 235 18.89 -2.81 -7.38
N PRO A 236 18.75 -2.02 -8.47
CA PRO A 236 18.32 -0.63 -8.39
C PRO A 236 16.97 -0.45 -7.71
N GLN A 237 16.07 -1.40 -7.87
CA GLN A 237 14.77 -1.42 -7.21
C GLN A 237 14.91 -1.49 -5.69
N ARG A 238 15.83 -2.32 -5.20
CA ARG A 238 16.12 -2.43 -3.77
C ARG A 238 16.70 -1.14 -3.21
N VAL A 239 17.58 -0.46 -3.94
CA VAL A 239 18.13 0.86 -3.56
C VAL A 239 17.01 1.91 -3.50
N ALA A 240 16.10 1.95 -4.48
CA ALA A 240 14.97 2.88 -4.49
C ALA A 240 14.04 2.68 -3.28
N LEU A 241 13.77 1.42 -2.91
CA LEU A 241 12.98 1.11 -1.72
C LEU A 241 13.73 1.46 -0.42
N ALA A 242 15.04 1.22 -0.35
CA ALA A 242 15.87 1.62 0.79
C ALA A 242 15.90 3.15 0.97
N TRP A 243 15.96 3.90 -0.12
CA TRP A 243 15.83 5.35 -0.10
C TRP A 243 14.47 5.81 0.47
N LEU A 244 13.36 5.17 0.09
CA LEU A 244 12.04 5.46 0.68
C LEU A 244 12.03 5.17 2.19
N LEU A 245 12.61 4.06 2.61
CA LEU A 245 12.72 3.72 4.04
C LEU A 245 13.52 4.74 4.83
N ALA A 246 14.53 5.38 4.20
CA ALA A 246 15.35 6.42 4.82
C ALA A 246 14.61 7.76 4.98
N LYS A 247 13.50 8.00 4.28
CA LYS A 247 12.73 9.25 4.38
C LYS A 247 12.12 9.46 5.76
N SER A 248 11.56 8.41 6.35
CA SER A 248 10.96 8.48 7.69
C SER A 248 10.71 7.08 8.25
N PRO A 249 10.74 6.90 9.57
CA PRO A 249 10.32 5.66 10.21
C PRO A 249 8.83 5.34 10.02
N THR A 250 8.02 6.29 9.55
CA THR A 250 6.59 6.06 9.25
C THR A 250 6.33 5.58 7.82
N VAL A 251 7.31 5.68 6.91
CA VAL A 251 7.14 5.27 5.51
C VAL A 251 7.25 3.76 5.37
N ILE A 252 6.25 3.15 4.76
CA ILE A 252 6.20 1.72 4.44
C ILE A 252 5.93 1.60 2.93
N PRO A 253 6.94 1.32 2.11
CA PRO A 253 6.73 1.03 0.70
C PRO A 253 5.91 -0.25 0.51
N ILE A 254 4.94 -0.20 -0.41
CA ILE A 254 4.10 -1.35 -0.78
C ILE A 254 4.27 -1.70 -2.27
N PRO A 255 5.48 -2.17 -2.68
CA PRO A 255 5.72 -2.53 -4.07
C PRO A 255 4.76 -3.61 -4.53
N GLY A 256 4.28 -3.47 -5.78
CA GLY A 256 3.58 -4.53 -6.48
C GLY A 256 4.58 -5.56 -7.02
N ALA A 257 4.20 -6.83 -6.97
CA ALA A 257 4.95 -7.92 -7.60
C ALA A 257 4.00 -8.93 -8.23
N SER A 258 4.38 -9.45 -9.41
CA SER A 258 3.66 -10.54 -10.09
C SER A 258 4.43 -11.86 -10.08
N ARG A 259 5.65 -11.88 -9.50
CA ARG A 259 6.54 -13.04 -9.43
C ARG A 259 7.21 -13.14 -8.06
N PRO A 260 7.41 -14.36 -7.51
CA PRO A 260 8.08 -14.59 -6.24
C PRO A 260 9.44 -13.88 -6.10
N ALA A 261 10.32 -14.01 -7.11
CA ALA A 261 11.65 -13.41 -7.07
C ALA A 261 11.63 -11.88 -6.91
N THR A 262 10.63 -11.21 -7.50
CA THR A 262 10.50 -9.74 -7.42
C THR A 262 10.18 -9.28 -6.00
N ILE A 263 9.23 -9.93 -5.32
CA ILE A 263 8.89 -9.53 -3.95
C ILE A 263 9.98 -9.92 -2.95
N VAL A 264 10.65 -11.04 -3.15
CA VAL A 264 11.80 -11.44 -2.31
C VAL A 264 12.92 -10.41 -2.40
N ASP A 265 13.23 -9.91 -3.61
CA ASP A 265 14.21 -8.83 -3.78
C ASP A 265 13.76 -7.55 -3.07
N SER A 266 12.52 -7.11 -3.27
CA SER A 266 11.95 -5.92 -2.65
C SER A 266 11.93 -6.00 -1.12
N ALA A 267 11.58 -7.14 -0.55
CA ALA A 267 11.49 -7.35 0.89
C ALA A 267 12.85 -7.18 1.61
N GLN A 268 13.95 -7.33 0.87
CA GLN A 268 15.31 -7.15 1.42
C GLN A 268 15.78 -5.70 1.40
N ALA A 269 14.96 -4.73 1.00
CA ALA A 269 15.37 -3.32 0.93
C ALA A 269 15.86 -2.77 2.28
N GLY A 270 15.29 -3.20 3.41
CA GLY A 270 15.74 -2.80 4.74
C GLY A 270 17.14 -3.29 5.14
N THR A 271 17.78 -4.15 4.33
CA THR A 271 19.17 -4.58 4.56
C THR A 271 20.20 -3.64 3.91
N VAL A 272 19.77 -2.73 3.05
CA VAL A 272 20.64 -1.77 2.36
C VAL A 272 20.84 -0.53 3.24
N CYS A 273 22.07 -0.32 3.69
CA CYS A 273 22.43 0.86 4.48
C CYS A 273 23.02 1.93 3.55
N LEU A 274 22.19 2.85 3.08
CA LEU A 274 22.64 3.98 2.27
C LEU A 274 23.43 4.98 3.12
N SER A 275 24.53 5.49 2.60
CA SER A 275 25.28 6.56 3.26
C SER A 275 24.52 7.90 3.16
N PRO A 276 24.81 8.87 4.06
CA PRO A 276 24.22 10.21 3.97
C PRO A 276 24.47 10.86 2.60
N GLU A 277 25.65 10.66 2.01
CA GLU A 277 26.03 11.19 0.70
C GLU A 277 25.20 10.56 -0.42
N GLU A 278 24.96 9.26 -0.37
CA GLU A 278 24.09 8.54 -1.33
C GLU A 278 22.64 9.03 -1.23
N ILE A 279 22.11 9.19 -0.02
CA ILE A 279 20.77 9.73 0.21
C ILE A 279 20.67 11.14 -0.35
N GLU A 280 21.63 12.03 -0.03
CA GLU A 280 21.63 13.40 -0.53
C GLU A 280 21.69 13.47 -2.06
N GLN A 281 22.48 12.62 -2.70
CA GLN A 281 22.59 12.57 -4.16
C GLN A 281 21.31 12.04 -4.80
N LEU A 282 20.66 11.02 -4.21
CA LEU A 282 19.34 10.54 -4.64
C LEU A 282 18.27 11.62 -4.44
N ASP A 283 18.37 12.46 -3.40
CA ASP A 283 17.44 13.55 -3.11
C ASP A 283 17.58 14.73 -4.09
N ARG A 284 18.78 15.04 -4.56
CA ARG A 284 19.02 16.15 -5.50
C ARG A 284 18.45 15.90 -6.89
N ARG A 285 18.26 14.64 -7.28
CA ARG A 285 17.70 14.28 -8.58
C ARG A 285 16.18 14.39 -8.53
N ARG A 286 15.67 15.49 -9.07
CA ARG A 286 14.23 15.62 -9.33
C ARG A 286 13.93 15.00 -10.69
N PRO A 287 12.83 14.22 -10.81
CA PRO A 287 12.37 13.78 -12.13
C PRO A 287 12.15 15.01 -13.04
N ALA A 288 12.49 14.85 -14.31
CA ALA A 288 12.33 15.90 -15.32
C ALA A 288 10.85 16.18 -15.60
#